data_6d215ab8f8aac89f46942da63f53558e
#
_entry.id   6d215ab8f8aac89f46942da63f53558e
#
_cell.length_a   1.000
_cell.length_b   1.000
_cell.length_c   1.000
_cell.angle_alpha   90.00
_cell.angle_beta   90.00
_cell.angle_gamma   90.00
#
_symmetry.space_group_name_H-M   'P 1'
#
loop_
_entity.id
_entity.type
_entity.pdbx_description
1 polymer ?
#
loop_
_entity_poly.entity_id
_entity_poly.type
_entity_poly.pdbx_seq_one_letter_code
_entity_poly.pdbx_strand_id
1 'polypeptide(L)'
;MGNEKYQQGKTKNCLQYYILPQKEFGEKMAAIVVKRGANHIFWKDKYGENIAFSAGTAHFIEHKLFQQEWGDAFTAFSQNGASANAFTDGDKTVYYFTCRDKFVENLHLLLDFVQNPYFTEKDTEQEKSIIQSEISMYADDPAWTVYGQMLEMMYENHPVCNAVAGTAETVEKVTAEALQKAYEAYYTTEHMVLICTGDVPVKQIRMAAEKVQRHQSDMRVYFPMEKKEILEKYREKEMGLSCPCFQIGFKFQPVPKEKWLQTRIAMGFLLEILAGESSSFFQMAYERNLLDEPLGMAFFCGEGYAFAAFSGIGEQPEETAELLAQELKYLQKNGLPQEDFSRIRKKMLGRFLRRMDSPVSLCMGQIEWAMMEKTAADVLYCIKTLPMAAAEKLLQNAFCKDTMILSVVK
;
A
#
# COMPACT_ATOMS: atom_id res chain seq x y z
N MET A 1 7.89 -30.50 -2.42
CA MET A 1 8.43 -29.24 -1.85
C MET A 1 9.91 -29.40 -1.64
N GLY A 2 10.73 -28.83 -2.51
CA GLY A 2 12.19 -28.97 -2.50
C GLY A 2 12.82 -28.37 -1.24
N ASN A 3 13.91 -28.97 -0.79
CA ASN A 3 14.62 -28.77 0.49
C ASN A 3 15.31 -27.41 0.71
N GLU A 4 15.04 -26.38 -0.09
CA GLU A 4 15.50 -25.03 0.22
C GLU A 4 14.40 -24.31 1.00
N LYS A 5 14.64 -24.21 2.30
CA LYS A 5 13.70 -23.61 3.24
C LYS A 5 13.63 -22.09 3.02
N TYR A 6 12.42 -21.53 3.17
CA TYR A 6 12.22 -20.11 3.45
C TYR A 6 13.30 -19.59 4.40
N GLN A 7 13.93 -18.48 4.04
CA GLN A 7 14.94 -17.84 4.87
C GLN A 7 14.55 -16.39 5.14
N GLN A 8 14.65 -16.02 6.40
CA GLN A 8 14.54 -14.65 6.84
C GLN A 8 15.70 -14.33 7.78
N GLY A 9 16.09 -13.07 7.80
CA GLY A 9 17.14 -12.62 8.69
C GLY A 9 17.40 -11.13 8.60
N LYS A 10 18.42 -10.70 9.29
CA LYS A 10 18.93 -9.34 9.30
C LYS A 10 20.44 -9.38 9.10
N THR A 11 20.96 -8.57 8.20
CA THR A 11 22.40 -8.45 7.98
C THR A 11 23.08 -7.70 9.15
N LYS A 12 24.41 -7.76 9.22
CA LYS A 12 25.20 -6.96 10.18
C LYS A 12 24.93 -5.45 10.05
N ASN A 13 24.61 -5.00 8.85
CA ASN A 13 24.30 -3.60 8.53
C ASN A 13 22.80 -3.26 8.67
N CYS A 14 22.05 -4.12 9.35
CA CYS A 14 20.64 -3.91 9.67
C CYS A 14 19.63 -4.07 8.53
N LEU A 15 20.03 -4.44 7.31
CA LEU A 15 19.11 -4.76 6.23
C LEU A 15 18.36 -6.06 6.56
N GLN A 16 17.03 -5.98 6.61
CA GLN A 16 16.17 -7.15 6.74
C GLN A 16 16.02 -7.86 5.39
N TYR A 17 15.96 -9.20 5.38
CA TYR A 17 15.73 -9.94 4.14
C TYR A 17 14.77 -11.12 4.31
N TYR A 18 14.05 -11.41 3.21
CA TYR A 18 13.19 -12.58 3.03
C TYR A 18 13.55 -13.25 1.71
N ILE A 19 13.91 -14.54 1.75
CA ILE A 19 14.23 -15.32 0.55
C ILE A 19 13.27 -16.51 0.52
N LEU A 20 12.46 -16.57 -0.53
CA LEU A 20 11.39 -17.56 -0.71
C LEU A 20 11.66 -18.38 -1.98
N PRO A 21 12.52 -19.41 -1.89
CA PRO A 21 12.89 -20.21 -3.04
C PRO A 21 11.70 -21.01 -3.59
N GLN A 22 11.50 -20.96 -4.92
CA GLN A 22 10.49 -21.69 -5.65
C GLN A 22 11.10 -22.27 -6.93
N LYS A 23 11.68 -23.47 -6.86
CA LYS A 23 12.46 -24.11 -7.94
C LYS A 23 11.66 -24.48 -9.18
N GLU A 24 10.34 -24.55 -9.07
CA GLU A 24 9.44 -24.99 -10.13
C GLU A 24 9.11 -23.88 -11.14
N PHE A 25 9.50 -22.63 -10.82
CA PHE A 25 9.17 -21.46 -11.64
C PHE A 25 10.43 -20.91 -12.32
N GLY A 26 10.33 -20.65 -13.63
CA GLY A 26 11.41 -20.03 -14.40
C GLY A 26 11.56 -18.53 -14.13
N GLU A 27 10.49 -17.88 -13.70
CA GLU A 27 10.50 -16.45 -13.35
C GLU A 27 11.03 -16.23 -11.94
N LYS A 28 11.80 -15.17 -11.77
CA LYS A 28 12.39 -14.75 -10.50
C LYS A 28 12.09 -13.28 -10.28
N MET A 29 11.93 -12.89 -9.04
CA MET A 29 11.72 -11.49 -8.65
C MET A 29 12.57 -11.13 -7.45
N ALA A 30 13.13 -9.92 -7.46
CA ALA A 30 13.67 -9.28 -6.27
C ALA A 30 13.08 -7.88 -6.09
N ALA A 31 12.86 -7.51 -4.83
CA ALA A 31 12.36 -6.20 -4.45
C ALA A 31 13.15 -5.64 -3.26
N ILE A 32 13.43 -4.34 -3.29
CA ILE A 32 13.79 -3.52 -2.13
C ILE A 32 12.57 -2.71 -1.73
N VAL A 33 12.16 -2.89 -0.47
CA VAL A 33 11.07 -2.14 0.15
C VAL A 33 11.70 -1.13 1.10
N VAL A 34 11.43 0.13 0.89
CA VAL A 34 11.71 1.21 1.83
C VAL A 34 10.44 1.47 2.63
N LYS A 35 10.45 1.26 3.95
CA LYS A 35 9.28 1.44 4.84
C LYS A 35 9.00 2.93 5.09
N ARG A 36 9.07 3.71 4.03
CA ARG A 36 8.77 5.14 3.97
C ARG A 36 8.11 5.44 2.62
N GLY A 37 6.98 6.11 2.67
CA GLY A 37 6.20 6.50 1.51
C GLY A 37 5.64 7.91 1.67
N ALA A 38 4.60 8.24 0.94
CA ALA A 38 4.05 9.59 0.84
C ALA A 38 3.54 10.19 2.17
N ASN A 39 3.18 9.34 3.15
CA ASN A 39 2.72 9.80 4.48
C ASN A 39 3.86 10.30 5.37
N HIS A 40 5.13 10.02 5.04
CA HIS A 40 6.26 10.30 5.92
C HIS A 40 6.88 11.68 5.65
N ILE A 41 6.06 12.73 5.68
CA ILE A 41 6.51 14.11 5.41
C ILE A 41 6.93 14.89 6.65
N PHE A 42 6.52 14.49 7.85
CA PHE A 42 6.85 15.20 9.09
C PHE A 42 7.93 14.47 9.89
N TRP A 43 9.01 15.18 10.19
CA TRP A 43 10.18 14.66 10.88
C TRP A 43 10.67 15.58 11.99
N LYS A 44 11.41 15.00 12.92
CA LYS A 44 12.22 15.72 13.89
C LYS A 44 13.67 15.36 13.70
N ASP A 45 14.54 16.36 13.73
CA ASP A 45 15.98 16.13 13.75
C ASP A 45 16.47 15.66 15.13
N LYS A 46 17.79 15.45 15.25
CA LYS A 46 18.43 15.03 16.52
C LYS A 46 18.28 16.03 17.66
N TYR A 47 17.95 17.28 17.37
CA TYR A 47 17.72 18.33 18.36
C TYR A 47 16.24 18.49 18.72
N GLY A 48 15.34 17.78 18.03
CA GLY A 48 13.90 17.86 18.20
C GLY A 48 13.22 18.93 17.35
N GLU A 49 13.97 19.61 16.46
CA GLU A 49 13.44 20.60 15.53
C GLU A 49 12.58 19.94 14.46
N ASN A 50 11.46 20.58 14.14
CA ASN A 50 10.54 20.07 13.15
C ASN A 50 11.09 20.28 11.72
N ILE A 51 11.06 19.23 10.93
CA ILE A 51 11.37 19.24 9.51
C ILE A 51 10.13 18.74 8.77
N ALA A 52 9.72 19.45 7.72
CA ALA A 52 8.65 19.00 6.84
C ALA A 52 9.17 18.93 5.40
N PHE A 53 8.97 17.77 4.77
CA PHE A 53 9.17 17.60 3.33
C PHE A 53 7.86 17.92 2.59
N SER A 54 7.96 18.36 1.35
CA SER A 54 6.80 18.60 0.50
C SER A 54 6.03 17.30 0.25
N ALA A 55 4.69 17.35 0.19
CA ALA A 55 3.91 16.22 -0.31
C ALA A 55 4.38 15.88 -1.74
N GLY A 56 4.49 14.57 -2.04
CA GLY A 56 5.06 14.09 -3.29
C GLY A 56 6.58 13.77 -3.24
N THR A 57 7.31 14.16 -2.18
CA THR A 57 8.76 13.95 -2.10
C THR A 57 9.15 12.47 -2.23
N ALA A 58 8.43 11.54 -1.60
CA ALA A 58 8.74 10.10 -1.69
C ALA A 58 8.58 9.58 -3.13
N HIS A 59 7.52 9.97 -3.82
CA HIS A 59 7.27 9.65 -5.22
C HIS A 59 8.32 10.30 -6.15
N PHE A 60 8.70 11.54 -5.87
CA PHE A 60 9.75 12.22 -6.61
C PHE A 60 11.10 11.49 -6.51
N ILE A 61 11.48 11.02 -5.31
CA ILE A 61 12.70 10.21 -5.12
C ILE A 61 12.59 8.90 -5.90
N GLU A 62 11.41 8.26 -5.94
CA GLU A 62 11.17 7.04 -6.70
C GLU A 62 11.54 7.23 -8.18
N HIS A 63 11.02 8.27 -8.83
CA HIS A 63 11.37 8.62 -10.21
C HIS A 63 12.86 8.87 -10.39
N LYS A 64 13.44 9.67 -9.50
CA LYS A 64 14.83 10.12 -9.64
C LYS A 64 15.87 9.02 -9.43
N LEU A 65 15.59 8.00 -8.61
CA LEU A 65 16.58 6.94 -8.37
C LEU A 65 16.88 6.09 -9.61
N PHE A 66 15.99 6.00 -10.58
CA PHE A 66 16.30 5.32 -11.85
C PHE A 66 17.31 6.10 -12.74
N GLN A 67 17.45 7.40 -12.49
CA GLN A 67 18.43 8.24 -13.19
C GLN A 67 19.73 8.29 -12.38
N GLN A 68 20.79 7.73 -12.92
CA GLN A 68 22.09 7.59 -12.27
C GLN A 68 23.17 8.37 -13.05
N GLU A 69 24.31 8.65 -12.42
CA GLU A 69 25.46 9.29 -13.10
C GLU A 69 25.93 8.49 -14.31
N TRP A 70 25.84 7.15 -14.23
CA TRP A 70 26.24 6.23 -15.30
C TRP A 70 25.14 5.99 -16.36
N GLY A 71 23.95 6.56 -16.20
CA GLY A 71 22.85 6.45 -17.15
C GLY A 71 21.53 6.00 -16.50
N ASP A 72 20.61 5.47 -17.30
CA ASP A 72 19.29 5.04 -16.88
C ASP A 72 19.27 3.57 -16.43
N ALA A 73 18.78 3.31 -15.22
CA ALA A 73 18.72 1.97 -14.64
C ALA A 73 17.74 1.06 -15.40
N PHE A 74 16.62 1.56 -15.94
CA PHE A 74 15.70 0.75 -16.75
C PHE A 74 16.41 0.17 -17.98
N THR A 75 17.24 0.98 -18.65
CA THR A 75 18.04 0.53 -19.77
C THR A 75 19.03 -0.58 -19.37
N ALA A 76 19.69 -0.44 -18.21
CA ALA A 76 20.61 -1.45 -17.71
C ALA A 76 19.91 -2.79 -17.38
N PHE A 77 18.72 -2.74 -16.74
CA PHE A 77 17.89 -3.94 -16.50
C PHE A 77 17.46 -4.61 -17.81
N SER A 78 17.00 -3.82 -18.78
CA SER A 78 16.59 -4.31 -20.09
C SER A 78 17.72 -5.03 -20.84
N GLN A 79 18.96 -4.48 -20.81
CA GLN A 79 20.15 -5.12 -21.38
C GLN A 79 20.49 -6.45 -20.69
N ASN A 80 20.13 -6.61 -19.43
CA ASN A 80 20.27 -7.85 -18.69
C ASN A 80 19.09 -8.82 -18.88
N GLY A 81 18.08 -8.49 -19.71
CA GLY A 81 16.89 -9.31 -19.91
C GLY A 81 15.94 -9.31 -18.72
N ALA A 82 15.93 -8.24 -17.94
CA ALA A 82 15.03 -8.03 -16.82
C ALA A 82 14.04 -6.88 -17.10
N SER A 83 12.87 -6.95 -16.48
CA SER A 83 11.90 -5.85 -16.41
C SER A 83 11.92 -5.26 -14.99
N ALA A 84 12.26 -3.98 -14.88
CA ALA A 84 12.25 -3.26 -13.61
C ALA A 84 11.02 -2.36 -13.51
N ASN A 85 10.61 -2.09 -12.28
CA ASN A 85 9.56 -1.13 -11.98
C ASN A 85 9.67 -0.66 -10.53
N ALA A 86 8.92 0.38 -10.17
CA ALA A 86 8.79 0.85 -8.81
C ALA A 86 7.36 1.35 -8.54
N PHE A 87 7.02 1.56 -7.30
CA PHE A 87 5.84 2.28 -6.89
C PHE A 87 6.01 2.87 -5.50
N THR A 88 5.34 3.99 -5.27
CA THR A 88 5.19 4.61 -3.95
C THR A 88 3.72 4.55 -3.53
N ASP A 89 3.47 4.18 -2.28
CA ASP A 89 2.18 4.39 -1.64
C ASP A 89 2.32 5.26 -0.38
N GLY A 90 1.28 5.32 0.44
CA GLY A 90 1.32 6.11 1.67
C GLY A 90 2.44 5.69 2.63
N ASP A 91 2.72 4.39 2.75
CA ASP A 91 3.56 3.84 3.82
C ASP A 91 4.92 3.32 3.33
N LYS A 92 5.11 3.10 2.04
CA LYS A 92 6.33 2.50 1.47
C LYS A 92 6.63 2.98 0.07
N THR A 93 7.91 2.85 -0.31
CA THR A 93 8.40 2.90 -1.69
C THR A 93 9.06 1.57 -2.02
N VAL A 94 8.78 1.01 -3.18
CA VAL A 94 9.25 -0.32 -3.59
C VAL A 94 9.92 -0.23 -4.95
N TYR A 95 11.12 -0.78 -5.06
CA TYR A 95 11.86 -0.97 -6.31
C TYR A 95 12.00 -2.46 -6.54
N TYR A 96 11.70 -2.93 -7.74
CA TYR A 96 11.76 -4.36 -8.03
C TYR A 96 12.12 -4.65 -9.48
N PHE A 97 12.58 -5.86 -9.72
CA PHE A 97 12.70 -6.41 -11.07
C PHE A 97 12.18 -7.84 -11.14
N THR A 98 11.77 -8.25 -12.32
CA THR A 98 11.53 -9.64 -12.69
C THR A 98 12.50 -10.06 -13.79
N CYS A 99 12.97 -11.30 -13.76
CA CYS A 99 13.85 -11.87 -14.77
C CYS A 99 13.73 -13.40 -14.83
N ARG A 100 14.27 -13.99 -15.89
CA ARG A 100 14.52 -15.43 -15.99
C ARG A 100 15.98 -15.77 -15.72
N ASP A 101 16.87 -15.01 -16.32
CA ASP A 101 18.32 -15.20 -16.26
C ASP A 101 19.02 -14.00 -15.59
N LYS A 102 20.31 -14.10 -15.34
CA LYS A 102 21.15 -13.02 -14.78
C LYS A 102 20.60 -12.40 -13.49
N PHE A 103 19.96 -13.24 -12.65
CA PHE A 103 19.32 -12.74 -11.40
C PHE A 103 20.31 -12.02 -10.48
N VAL A 104 21.55 -12.53 -10.36
CA VAL A 104 22.55 -11.95 -9.45
C VAL A 104 23.05 -10.61 -9.95
N GLU A 105 23.27 -10.48 -11.24
CA GLU A 105 23.67 -9.23 -11.91
C GLU A 105 22.59 -8.15 -11.71
N ASN A 106 21.33 -8.52 -11.94
CA ASN A 106 20.18 -7.63 -11.73
C ASN A 106 19.99 -7.29 -10.24
N LEU A 107 20.24 -8.24 -9.33
CA LEU A 107 20.21 -7.98 -7.88
C LEU A 107 21.27 -6.96 -7.48
N HIS A 108 22.49 -7.08 -8.01
CA HIS A 108 23.54 -6.09 -7.75
C HIS A 108 23.15 -4.71 -8.29
N LEU A 109 22.59 -4.64 -9.49
CA LEU A 109 22.09 -3.39 -10.08
C LEU A 109 21.00 -2.78 -9.20
N LEU A 110 20.00 -3.58 -8.72
CA LEU A 110 18.94 -3.11 -7.82
C LEU A 110 19.51 -2.53 -6.53
N LEU A 111 20.45 -3.25 -5.90
CA LEU A 111 21.05 -2.80 -4.65
C LEU A 111 21.95 -1.58 -4.84
N ASP A 112 22.60 -1.45 -6.00
CA ASP A 112 23.50 -0.34 -6.30
C ASP A 112 22.70 0.96 -6.47
N PHE A 113 21.74 1.00 -7.40
CA PHE A 113 21.06 2.26 -7.69
C PHE A 113 20.20 2.76 -6.52
N VAL A 114 19.61 1.85 -5.72
CA VAL A 114 18.82 2.26 -4.55
C VAL A 114 19.72 2.86 -3.45
N GLN A 115 21.01 2.53 -3.40
CA GLN A 115 21.93 3.03 -2.37
C GLN A 115 22.71 4.29 -2.81
N ASN A 116 22.77 4.58 -4.10
CA ASN A 116 23.59 5.65 -4.67
C ASN A 116 22.71 6.70 -5.35
N PRO A 117 22.06 7.60 -4.61
CA PRO A 117 21.22 8.63 -5.20
C PRO A 117 22.06 9.62 -6.01
N TYR A 118 21.54 10.04 -7.14
CA TYR A 118 22.15 11.06 -7.99
C TYR A 118 21.11 12.16 -8.28
N PHE A 119 21.13 13.22 -7.47
CA PHE A 119 20.22 14.34 -7.60
C PHE A 119 20.96 15.59 -8.04
N THR A 120 20.67 16.10 -9.24
CA THR A 120 21.16 17.39 -9.71
C THR A 120 19.99 18.38 -9.84
N GLU A 121 20.26 19.67 -9.68
CA GLU A 121 19.22 20.69 -9.86
C GLU A 121 18.61 20.62 -11.27
N LYS A 122 19.46 20.45 -12.28
CA LYS A 122 19.00 20.35 -13.68
C LYS A 122 18.02 19.20 -13.88
N ASP A 123 18.36 17.99 -13.41
CA ASP A 123 17.52 16.81 -13.61
C ASP A 123 16.27 16.87 -12.72
N THR A 124 16.37 17.51 -11.55
CA THR A 124 15.22 17.76 -10.67
C THR A 124 14.21 18.67 -11.34
N GLU A 125 14.66 19.77 -11.97
CA GLU A 125 13.77 20.68 -12.71
C GLU A 125 13.10 20.00 -13.92
N GLN A 126 13.82 19.14 -14.63
CA GLN A 126 13.23 18.37 -15.73
C GLN A 126 12.13 17.41 -15.26
N GLU A 127 12.37 16.73 -14.14
CA GLU A 127 11.41 15.76 -13.57
C GLU A 127 10.12 16.40 -13.09
N LYS A 128 10.16 17.65 -12.59
CA LYS A 128 8.96 18.38 -12.18
C LYS A 128 7.88 18.38 -13.27
N SER A 129 8.26 18.65 -14.52
CA SER A 129 7.32 18.69 -15.63
C SER A 129 6.67 17.33 -15.92
N ILE A 130 7.40 16.24 -15.73
CA ILE A 130 6.92 14.87 -15.90
C ILE A 130 5.89 14.56 -14.80
N ILE A 131 6.24 14.81 -13.54
CA ILE A 131 5.35 14.56 -12.39
C ILE A 131 4.11 15.47 -12.44
N GLN A 132 4.23 16.74 -12.87
CA GLN A 132 3.08 17.62 -13.04
C GLN A 132 2.12 17.11 -14.13
N SER A 133 2.64 16.53 -15.20
CA SER A 133 1.82 15.88 -16.23
C SER A 133 1.08 14.65 -15.68
N GLU A 134 1.75 13.87 -14.84
CA GLU A 134 1.14 12.73 -14.16
C GLU A 134 0.06 13.16 -13.16
N ILE A 135 0.31 14.20 -12.37
CA ILE A 135 -0.69 14.80 -11.45
C ILE A 135 -1.92 15.26 -12.25
N SER A 136 -1.74 15.88 -13.40
CA SER A 136 -2.84 16.29 -14.26
C SER A 136 -3.64 15.10 -14.77
N MET A 137 -2.98 14.02 -15.16
CA MET A 137 -3.62 12.76 -15.57
C MET A 137 -4.47 12.17 -14.44
N TYR A 138 -3.97 12.16 -13.20
CA TYR A 138 -4.75 11.69 -12.04
C TYR A 138 -5.93 12.59 -11.71
N ALA A 139 -5.80 13.92 -11.91
CA ALA A 139 -6.90 14.87 -11.69
C ALA A 139 -8.05 14.70 -12.68
N ASP A 140 -7.76 14.15 -13.87
CA ASP A 140 -8.75 13.85 -14.92
C ASP A 140 -9.37 12.45 -14.76
N ASP A 141 -8.86 11.61 -13.84
CA ASP A 141 -9.39 10.29 -13.56
C ASP A 141 -10.43 10.34 -12.43
N PRO A 142 -11.72 9.98 -12.72
CA PRO A 142 -12.78 10.00 -11.72
C PRO A 142 -12.53 9.10 -10.51
N ALA A 143 -11.90 7.94 -10.71
CA ALA A 143 -11.61 6.99 -9.63
C ALA A 143 -10.57 7.56 -8.64
N TRP A 144 -9.53 8.24 -9.14
CA TRP A 144 -8.58 8.95 -8.29
C TRP A 144 -9.20 10.17 -7.61
N THR A 145 -10.01 10.93 -8.34
CA THR A 145 -10.70 12.11 -7.79
C THR A 145 -11.62 11.72 -6.63
N VAL A 146 -12.49 10.73 -6.83
CA VAL A 146 -13.45 10.31 -5.78
C VAL A 146 -12.76 9.70 -4.56
N TYR A 147 -11.63 9.00 -4.77
CA TYR A 147 -10.82 8.45 -3.68
C TYR A 147 -10.09 9.54 -2.90
N GLY A 148 -9.48 10.51 -3.58
CA GLY A 148 -8.81 11.63 -2.94
C GLY A 148 -9.80 12.47 -2.10
N GLN A 149 -10.96 12.82 -2.66
CA GLN A 149 -12.02 13.51 -1.93
C GLN A 149 -12.44 12.74 -0.66
N MET A 150 -12.61 11.42 -0.75
CA MET A 150 -12.94 10.57 0.40
C MET A 150 -11.92 10.75 1.53
N LEU A 151 -10.63 10.75 1.22
CA LEU A 151 -9.57 10.91 2.21
C LEU A 151 -9.55 12.30 2.83
N GLU A 152 -9.72 13.36 2.03
CA GLU A 152 -9.86 14.75 2.49
C GLU A 152 -11.08 14.96 3.40
N MET A 153 -12.20 14.28 3.15
CA MET A 153 -13.38 14.31 4.01
C MET A 153 -13.16 13.63 5.36
N MET A 154 -12.23 12.68 5.41
CA MET A 154 -11.93 11.93 6.64
C MET A 154 -10.80 12.55 7.47
N TYR A 155 -9.74 13.07 6.84
CA TYR A 155 -8.49 13.45 7.50
C TYR A 155 -8.14 14.89 7.26
N GLU A 156 -7.74 15.61 8.34
CA GLU A 156 -7.34 17.01 8.29
C GLU A 156 -5.83 17.17 8.42
N ASN A 157 -5.23 16.46 9.38
CA ASN A 157 -3.83 16.66 9.77
C ASN A 157 -2.93 15.51 9.33
N HIS A 158 -3.48 14.31 9.17
CA HIS A 158 -2.70 13.15 8.78
C HIS A 158 -2.36 13.19 7.28
N PRO A 159 -1.10 12.98 6.87
CA PRO A 159 -0.68 13.04 5.47
C PRO A 159 -1.38 12.06 4.52
N VAL A 160 -2.11 11.07 5.04
CA VAL A 160 -2.88 10.12 4.22
C VAL A 160 -3.92 10.79 3.32
N CYS A 161 -4.35 12.02 3.63
CA CYS A 161 -5.23 12.80 2.77
C CYS A 161 -4.53 13.45 1.57
N ASN A 162 -3.19 13.48 1.56
CA ASN A 162 -2.44 14.03 0.44
C ASN A 162 -2.36 13.01 -0.71
N ALA A 163 -2.41 13.49 -1.94
CA ALA A 163 -2.08 12.66 -3.09
C ALA A 163 -0.62 12.17 -3.00
N VAL A 164 -0.37 10.92 -3.38
CA VAL A 164 0.97 10.31 -3.32
C VAL A 164 1.98 11.10 -4.14
N ALA A 165 1.58 11.57 -5.33
CA ALA A 165 2.42 12.41 -6.21
C ALA A 165 2.53 13.88 -5.72
N GLY A 166 1.78 14.27 -4.67
CA GLY A 166 1.65 15.65 -4.26
C GLY A 166 0.71 16.47 -5.13
N THR A 167 0.89 17.79 -5.12
CA THR A 167 0.20 18.75 -6.00
C THR A 167 1.23 19.50 -6.85
N ALA A 168 0.78 20.20 -7.89
CA ALA A 168 1.67 21.03 -8.71
C ALA A 168 2.49 22.02 -7.86
N GLU A 169 1.84 22.64 -6.85
CA GLU A 169 2.48 23.60 -5.95
C GLU A 169 3.50 22.94 -5.01
N THR A 170 3.25 21.72 -4.55
CA THR A 170 4.19 21.02 -3.66
C THR A 170 5.38 20.47 -4.41
N VAL A 171 5.18 19.96 -5.64
CA VAL A 171 6.24 19.47 -6.54
C VAL A 171 7.14 20.61 -6.99
N GLU A 172 6.58 21.80 -7.29
CA GLU A 172 7.37 22.98 -7.70
C GLU A 172 8.40 23.39 -6.64
N LYS A 173 8.11 23.18 -5.36
CA LYS A 173 9.01 23.51 -4.24
C LYS A 173 10.13 22.50 -3.99
N VAL A 174 10.12 21.37 -4.69
CA VAL A 174 11.14 20.31 -4.51
C VAL A 174 12.45 20.78 -5.13
N THR A 175 13.55 20.65 -4.39
CA THR A 175 14.93 20.94 -4.83
C THR A 175 15.80 19.69 -4.71
N ALA A 176 16.93 19.64 -5.40
CA ALA A 176 17.89 18.53 -5.27
C ALA A 176 18.39 18.39 -3.83
N GLU A 177 18.62 19.51 -3.11
CA GLU A 177 19.00 19.48 -1.70
C GLU A 177 17.91 18.87 -0.82
N ALA A 178 16.62 19.23 -1.06
CA ALA A 178 15.48 18.67 -0.32
C ALA A 178 15.35 17.16 -0.59
N LEU A 179 15.53 16.71 -1.83
CA LEU A 179 15.53 15.28 -2.19
C LEU A 179 16.66 14.53 -1.49
N GLN A 180 17.89 15.09 -1.49
CA GLN A 180 19.03 14.47 -0.80
C GLN A 180 18.75 14.32 0.71
N LYS A 181 18.23 15.36 1.35
CA LYS A 181 17.89 15.34 2.77
C LYS A 181 16.76 14.34 3.09
N ALA A 182 15.75 14.26 2.23
CA ALA A 182 14.67 13.29 2.37
C ALA A 182 15.16 11.86 2.14
N TYR A 183 16.03 11.63 1.15
CA TYR A 183 16.66 10.34 0.93
C TYR A 183 17.42 9.87 2.17
N GLU A 184 18.24 10.73 2.78
CA GLU A 184 18.98 10.43 4.00
C GLU A 184 18.06 10.06 5.19
N ALA A 185 16.86 10.62 5.25
CA ALA A 185 15.87 10.27 6.25
C ALA A 185 15.15 8.95 5.95
N TYR A 186 14.80 8.71 4.70
CA TYR A 186 13.93 7.59 4.29
C TYR A 186 14.69 6.28 4.09
N TYR A 187 15.87 6.33 3.43
CA TYR A 187 16.59 5.16 2.93
C TYR A 187 17.61 4.63 3.94
N THR A 188 17.23 4.61 5.22
CA THR A 188 18.07 3.98 6.24
C THR A 188 17.97 2.47 6.17
N THR A 189 19.10 1.78 6.36
CA THR A 189 19.20 0.32 6.16
C THR A 189 18.21 -0.47 7.06
N GLU A 190 17.90 0.06 8.25
CA GLU A 190 16.94 -0.55 9.18
C GLU A 190 15.48 -0.46 8.71
N HIS A 191 15.17 0.51 7.84
CA HIS A 191 13.87 0.66 7.22
C HIS A 191 13.76 0.01 5.84
N MET A 192 14.85 -0.61 5.37
CA MET A 192 14.87 -1.32 4.10
C MET A 192 14.70 -2.83 4.28
N VAL A 193 14.02 -3.46 3.33
CA VAL A 193 13.81 -4.90 3.30
C VAL A 193 14.09 -5.43 1.91
N LEU A 194 14.96 -6.44 1.80
CA LEU A 194 15.18 -7.18 0.56
C LEU A 194 14.27 -8.42 0.52
N ILE A 195 13.53 -8.60 -0.56
CA ILE A 195 12.67 -9.76 -0.79
C ILE A 195 13.07 -10.41 -2.11
N CYS A 196 13.31 -11.74 -2.10
CA CYS A 196 13.66 -12.49 -3.31
C CYS A 196 12.80 -13.75 -3.40
N THR A 197 12.22 -14.01 -4.58
CA THR A 197 11.33 -15.14 -4.84
C THR A 197 11.68 -15.83 -6.17
N GLY A 198 11.30 -17.11 -6.31
CA GLY A 198 11.57 -17.93 -7.50
C GLY A 198 12.76 -18.87 -7.32
N ASP A 199 13.30 -19.42 -8.42
CA ASP A 199 14.50 -20.25 -8.37
C ASP A 199 15.76 -19.37 -8.24
N VAL A 200 16.00 -18.92 -7.01
CA VAL A 200 17.02 -17.90 -6.70
C VAL A 200 18.21 -18.47 -5.91
N PRO A 201 19.43 -17.97 -6.16
CA PRO A 201 20.65 -18.45 -5.53
C PRO A 201 20.83 -17.89 -4.10
N VAL A 202 20.25 -18.54 -3.11
CA VAL A 202 20.17 -18.09 -1.70
C VAL A 202 21.51 -17.60 -1.13
N LYS A 203 22.61 -18.34 -1.37
CA LYS A 203 23.94 -17.96 -0.85
C LYS A 203 24.42 -16.63 -1.44
N GLN A 204 24.24 -16.43 -2.75
CA GLN A 204 24.68 -15.22 -3.44
C GLN A 204 23.84 -14.01 -3.02
N ILE A 205 22.52 -14.21 -2.82
CA ILE A 205 21.63 -13.14 -2.29
C ILE A 205 22.10 -12.70 -0.90
N ARG A 206 22.39 -13.63 0.00
CA ARG A 206 22.89 -13.28 1.33
C ARG A 206 24.21 -12.53 1.27
N MET A 207 25.13 -12.97 0.40
CA MET A 207 26.42 -12.29 0.20
C MET A 207 26.22 -10.87 -0.37
N ALA A 208 25.28 -10.67 -1.28
CA ALA A 208 24.94 -9.34 -1.81
C ALA A 208 24.31 -8.47 -0.71
N ALA A 209 23.36 -8.99 0.05
CA ALA A 209 22.74 -8.28 1.15
C ALA A 209 23.73 -7.84 2.25
N GLU A 210 24.72 -8.66 2.59
CA GLU A 210 25.77 -8.30 3.56
C GLU A 210 26.73 -7.19 3.07
N LYS A 211 26.79 -6.95 1.75
CA LYS A 211 27.60 -5.88 1.16
C LYS A 211 26.89 -4.52 1.14
N VAL A 212 25.58 -4.50 1.34
CA VAL A 212 24.80 -3.26 1.45
C VAL A 212 25.42 -2.38 2.55
N GLN A 213 25.76 -1.16 2.20
CA GLN A 213 26.39 -0.23 3.15
C GLN A 213 25.37 0.19 4.19
N ARG A 214 25.85 0.34 5.43
CA ARG A 214 25.01 0.82 6.50
C ARG A 214 24.74 2.31 6.35
N HIS A 215 23.47 2.65 6.18
CA HIS A 215 23.00 4.03 6.23
C HIS A 215 22.08 4.20 7.45
N GLN A 216 22.30 5.27 8.22
CA GLN A 216 21.54 5.62 9.42
C GLN A 216 21.17 7.10 9.39
N SER A 217 20.06 7.42 10.01
CA SER A 217 19.62 8.79 10.22
C SER A 217 19.24 9.01 11.68
N ASP A 218 19.57 10.18 12.21
CA ASP A 218 19.12 10.62 13.53
C ASP A 218 17.72 11.26 13.49
N MET A 219 17.16 11.40 12.30
CA MET A 219 15.82 11.95 12.11
C MET A 219 14.73 10.92 12.46
N ARG A 220 13.64 11.41 13.08
CA ARG A 220 12.51 10.57 13.49
C ARG A 220 11.22 11.08 12.89
N VAL A 221 10.48 10.21 12.22
CA VAL A 221 9.14 10.52 11.72
C VAL A 221 8.17 10.74 12.88
N TYR A 222 7.24 11.67 12.72
CA TYR A 222 6.09 11.81 13.58
C TYR A 222 4.85 12.12 12.76
N PHE A 223 3.67 11.82 13.30
CA PHE A 223 2.40 12.18 12.70
C PHE A 223 1.69 13.19 13.58
N PRO A 224 1.15 14.29 13.01
CA PRO A 224 0.31 15.21 13.75
C PRO A 224 -0.90 14.48 14.35
N MET A 225 -1.39 15.00 15.46
CA MET A 225 -2.59 14.45 16.08
C MET A 225 -3.78 14.64 15.15
N GLU A 226 -4.40 13.54 14.77
CA GLU A 226 -5.57 13.54 13.91
C GLU A 226 -6.86 13.55 14.75
N LYS A 227 -7.89 14.24 14.25
CA LYS A 227 -9.22 14.26 14.87
C LYS A 227 -9.89 12.89 14.70
N LYS A 228 -10.73 12.51 15.67
CA LYS A 228 -11.53 11.26 15.58
C LYS A 228 -12.68 11.40 14.60
N GLU A 229 -13.24 12.60 14.54
CA GLU A 229 -14.38 12.97 13.73
C GLU A 229 -13.98 13.06 12.25
N ILE A 230 -14.94 12.88 11.38
CA ILE A 230 -14.84 13.21 9.96
C ILE A 230 -15.10 14.71 9.77
N LEU A 231 -14.62 15.26 8.67
CA LEU A 231 -14.78 16.70 8.35
C LEU A 231 -16.08 16.94 7.60
N GLU A 232 -16.47 16.02 6.74
CA GLU A 232 -17.62 16.16 5.85
C GLU A 232 -18.25 14.80 5.59
N LYS A 233 -19.58 14.72 5.51
CA LYS A 233 -20.31 13.45 5.29
C LYS A 233 -20.60 13.15 3.81
N TYR A 234 -20.69 14.19 2.99
CA TYR A 234 -21.02 14.08 1.57
C TYR A 234 -20.28 15.13 0.78
N ARG A 235 -19.69 14.72 -0.34
CA ARG A 235 -19.09 15.61 -1.33
C ARG A 235 -19.34 15.07 -2.72
N GLU A 236 -19.67 16.00 -3.63
CA GLU A 236 -19.93 15.72 -5.03
C GLU A 236 -19.07 16.64 -5.92
N LYS A 237 -18.59 16.10 -7.04
CA LYS A 237 -17.87 16.86 -8.08
C LYS A 237 -18.38 16.47 -9.45
N GLU A 238 -18.67 17.45 -10.27
CA GLU A 238 -19.03 17.27 -11.67
C GLU A 238 -17.78 17.06 -12.53
N MET A 239 -17.78 15.97 -13.31
CA MET A 239 -16.75 15.65 -14.31
C MET A 239 -17.36 15.20 -15.64
N GLY A 240 -18.69 15.24 -15.79
CA GLY A 240 -19.39 14.89 -17.02
C GLY A 240 -19.45 13.39 -17.31
N LEU A 241 -19.54 12.56 -16.29
CA LEU A 241 -19.64 11.11 -16.45
C LEU A 241 -21.05 10.68 -16.87
N SER A 242 -21.13 9.60 -17.66
CA SER A 242 -22.39 8.97 -18.04
C SER A 242 -23.06 8.22 -16.89
N CYS A 243 -22.28 7.76 -15.92
CA CYS A 243 -22.73 7.09 -14.71
C CYS A 243 -21.83 7.50 -13.55
N PRO A 244 -22.37 7.88 -12.38
CA PRO A 244 -21.59 8.28 -11.22
C PRO A 244 -20.62 7.24 -10.73
N CYS A 245 -19.38 7.68 -10.40
CA CYS A 245 -18.38 6.93 -9.68
C CYS A 245 -18.39 7.39 -8.23
N PHE A 246 -18.38 6.46 -7.25
CA PHE A 246 -18.49 6.84 -5.85
C PHE A 246 -17.60 6.01 -4.92
N GLN A 247 -17.30 6.59 -3.76
CA GLN A 247 -16.64 5.94 -2.63
C GLN A 247 -17.46 6.11 -1.36
N ILE A 248 -17.78 4.99 -0.70
CA ILE A 248 -18.31 5.00 0.66
C ILE A 248 -17.15 4.69 1.59
N GLY A 249 -16.82 5.62 2.48
CA GLY A 249 -15.71 5.49 3.39
C GLY A 249 -16.14 5.42 4.85
N PHE A 250 -15.36 4.70 5.67
CA PHE A 250 -15.51 4.68 7.12
C PHE A 250 -14.17 4.97 7.77
N LYS A 251 -14.08 6.06 8.54
CA LYS A 251 -12.89 6.41 9.33
C LYS A 251 -12.88 5.62 10.63
N PHE A 252 -11.74 5.01 10.96
CA PHE A 252 -11.56 4.27 12.20
C PHE A 252 -10.48 4.90 13.07
N GLN A 253 -10.43 4.49 14.33
CA GLN A 253 -9.30 4.80 15.19
C GLN A 253 -8.06 4.06 14.70
N PRO A 254 -6.85 4.66 14.80
CA PRO A 254 -5.61 4.01 14.43
C PRO A 254 -5.44 2.66 15.12
N VAL A 255 -4.96 1.67 14.38
CA VAL A 255 -4.73 0.31 14.88
C VAL A 255 -3.27 0.21 15.34
N PRO A 256 -2.98 -0.27 16.56
CA PRO A 256 -1.63 -0.55 17.00
C PRO A 256 -0.93 -1.56 16.08
N LYS A 257 0.37 -1.34 15.78
CA LYS A 257 1.13 -2.11 14.78
C LYS A 257 1.11 -3.61 15.04
N GLU A 258 1.18 -4.03 16.28
CA GLU A 258 1.14 -5.45 16.69
C GLU A 258 -0.18 -6.14 16.34
N LYS A 259 -1.26 -5.38 16.12
CA LYS A 259 -2.59 -5.88 15.76
C LYS A 259 -2.89 -5.80 14.26
N TRP A 260 -2.02 -5.19 13.45
CA TRP A 260 -2.31 -4.96 12.03
C TRP A 260 -2.67 -6.24 11.27
N LEU A 261 -1.89 -7.32 11.41
CA LEU A 261 -2.20 -8.57 10.71
C LEU A 261 -3.58 -9.09 11.09
N GLN A 262 -3.86 -9.22 12.40
CA GLN A 262 -5.14 -9.75 12.86
C GLN A 262 -6.31 -8.87 12.42
N THR A 263 -6.15 -7.55 12.51
CA THR A 263 -7.19 -6.60 12.10
C THR A 263 -7.42 -6.62 10.60
N ARG A 264 -6.36 -6.61 9.77
CA ARG A 264 -6.49 -6.71 8.30
C ARG A 264 -7.19 -8.00 7.88
N ILE A 265 -6.84 -9.14 8.49
CA ILE A 265 -7.50 -10.41 8.18
C ILE A 265 -8.96 -10.39 8.64
N ALA A 266 -9.25 -9.93 9.86
CA ALA A 266 -10.62 -9.85 10.39
C ALA A 266 -11.50 -8.88 9.57
N MET A 267 -10.96 -7.73 9.16
CA MET A 267 -11.65 -6.80 8.24
C MET A 267 -11.89 -7.44 6.87
N GLY A 268 -10.92 -8.19 6.33
CA GLY A 268 -11.12 -8.93 5.08
C GLY A 268 -12.30 -9.91 5.16
N PHE A 269 -12.50 -10.62 6.29
CA PHE A 269 -13.69 -11.45 6.50
C PHE A 269 -14.95 -10.59 6.56
N LEU A 270 -14.91 -9.52 7.34
CA LEU A 270 -16.07 -8.67 7.59
C LEU A 270 -16.56 -7.98 6.31
N LEU A 271 -15.66 -7.39 5.54
CA LEU A 271 -16.00 -6.71 4.28
C LEU A 271 -16.62 -7.69 3.26
N GLU A 272 -16.07 -8.90 3.16
CA GLU A 272 -16.60 -9.95 2.27
C GLU A 272 -18.00 -10.45 2.71
N ILE A 273 -18.28 -10.50 4.01
CA ILE A 273 -19.63 -10.84 4.52
C ILE A 273 -20.59 -9.68 4.27
N LEU A 274 -20.14 -8.45 4.53
CA LEU A 274 -20.97 -7.25 4.42
C LEU A 274 -21.35 -6.92 2.98
N ALA A 275 -20.40 -6.91 2.06
CA ALA A 275 -20.63 -6.39 0.71
C ALA A 275 -19.95 -7.21 -0.42
N GLY A 276 -19.46 -8.42 -0.12
CA GLY A 276 -18.92 -9.31 -1.15
C GLY A 276 -19.98 -9.83 -2.11
N GLU A 277 -19.58 -10.40 -3.23
CA GLU A 277 -20.43 -10.92 -4.32
C GLU A 277 -21.57 -11.83 -3.86
N SER A 278 -21.41 -12.57 -2.77
CA SER A 278 -22.41 -13.47 -2.21
C SER A 278 -23.08 -12.94 -0.92
N SER A 279 -22.98 -11.64 -0.66
CA SER A 279 -23.62 -10.98 0.48
C SER A 279 -25.09 -10.68 0.20
N SER A 280 -25.90 -10.58 1.25
CA SER A 280 -27.28 -10.10 1.18
C SER A 280 -27.35 -8.68 0.62
N PHE A 281 -26.39 -7.83 0.99
CA PHE A 281 -26.28 -6.48 0.46
C PHE A 281 -26.19 -6.46 -1.07
N PHE A 282 -25.22 -7.20 -1.65
CA PHE A 282 -25.05 -7.18 -3.10
C PHE A 282 -26.27 -7.75 -3.82
N GLN A 283 -26.86 -8.83 -3.29
CA GLN A 283 -28.08 -9.40 -3.87
C GLN A 283 -29.20 -8.36 -3.90
N MET A 284 -29.47 -7.67 -2.78
CA MET A 284 -30.48 -6.62 -2.72
C MET A 284 -30.17 -5.43 -3.62
N ALA A 285 -28.89 -5.01 -3.70
CA ALA A 285 -28.47 -3.90 -4.56
C ALA A 285 -28.66 -4.25 -6.04
N TYR A 286 -28.33 -5.48 -6.45
CA TYR A 286 -28.56 -5.98 -7.80
C TYR A 286 -30.05 -6.05 -8.18
N GLU A 287 -30.88 -6.63 -7.29
CA GLU A 287 -32.32 -6.75 -7.50
C GLU A 287 -33.02 -5.37 -7.61
N ARG A 288 -32.44 -4.33 -6.97
CA ARG A 288 -32.93 -2.94 -7.04
C ARG A 288 -32.32 -2.13 -8.17
N ASN A 289 -31.47 -2.71 -9.00
CA ASN A 289 -30.69 -2.03 -10.07
C ASN A 289 -29.84 -0.86 -9.52
N LEU A 290 -29.30 -0.98 -8.32
CA LEU A 290 -28.36 -0.01 -7.75
C LEU A 290 -26.93 -0.30 -8.17
N LEU A 291 -26.58 -1.58 -8.35
CA LEU A 291 -25.26 -2.07 -8.71
C LEU A 291 -25.37 -3.23 -9.71
N ASP A 292 -24.60 -3.17 -10.79
CA ASP A 292 -24.43 -4.27 -11.73
C ASP A 292 -23.28 -5.22 -11.31
N GLU A 293 -22.31 -4.70 -10.56
CA GLU A 293 -21.13 -5.42 -10.06
C GLU A 293 -20.96 -5.19 -8.55
N PRO A 294 -20.31 -6.14 -7.84
CA PRO A 294 -20.01 -5.96 -6.42
C PRO A 294 -19.11 -4.75 -6.19
N LEU A 295 -19.30 -4.06 -5.07
CA LEU A 295 -18.39 -2.99 -4.65
C LEU A 295 -16.95 -3.48 -4.53
N GLY A 296 -16.00 -2.68 -5.03
CA GLY A 296 -14.61 -2.82 -4.64
C GLY A 296 -14.47 -2.54 -3.15
N MET A 297 -13.70 -3.36 -2.43
CA MET A 297 -13.59 -3.26 -0.98
C MET A 297 -12.14 -3.27 -0.55
N ALA A 298 -11.75 -2.33 0.29
CA ALA A 298 -10.43 -2.27 0.87
C ALA A 298 -10.45 -1.81 2.33
N PHE A 299 -9.49 -2.31 3.11
CA PHE A 299 -9.20 -1.81 4.44
C PHE A 299 -7.73 -1.40 4.51
N PHE A 300 -7.52 -0.18 4.92
CA PHE A 300 -6.21 0.42 5.08
C PHE A 300 -5.96 0.71 6.57
N CYS A 301 -4.77 0.38 7.04
CA CYS A 301 -4.29 0.82 8.33
C CYS A 301 -2.77 0.98 8.30
N GLY A 302 -2.32 2.05 8.89
CA GLY A 302 -0.91 2.44 9.00
C GLY A 302 -0.66 3.22 10.30
N GLU A 303 0.50 3.85 10.38
CA GLU A 303 0.85 4.66 11.54
C GLU A 303 -0.05 5.91 11.60
N GLY A 304 -0.94 5.97 12.59
CA GLY A 304 -1.82 7.13 12.82
C GLY A 304 -3.14 7.14 12.04
N TYR A 305 -3.43 6.17 11.20
CA TYR A 305 -4.68 6.13 10.44
C TYR A 305 -5.25 4.72 10.27
N ALA A 306 -6.55 4.64 10.06
CA ALA A 306 -7.25 3.43 9.60
C ALA A 306 -8.60 3.81 8.97
N PHE A 307 -8.95 3.17 7.85
CA PHE A 307 -10.25 3.35 7.19
C PHE A 307 -10.62 2.14 6.33
N ALA A 308 -11.91 1.97 6.09
CA ALA A 308 -12.43 1.09 5.04
C ALA A 308 -13.01 1.94 3.91
N ALA A 309 -12.86 1.45 2.69
CA ALA A 309 -13.38 2.06 1.48
C ALA A 309 -14.16 1.03 0.66
N PHE A 310 -15.30 1.47 0.13
CA PHE A 310 -16.15 0.72 -0.79
C PHE A 310 -16.31 1.55 -2.06
N SER A 311 -15.78 1.08 -3.18
CA SER A 311 -15.84 1.76 -4.47
C SER A 311 -16.92 1.17 -5.36
N GLY A 312 -17.67 2.01 -6.04
CA GLY A 312 -18.72 1.57 -6.97
C GLY A 312 -18.96 2.54 -8.11
N ILE A 313 -19.69 2.05 -9.09
CA ILE A 313 -20.28 2.83 -10.18
C ILE A 313 -21.76 2.50 -10.18
N GLY A 314 -22.63 3.52 -10.24
CA GLY A 314 -24.07 3.32 -10.21
C GLY A 314 -24.82 4.63 -10.19
N GLU A 315 -26.05 4.62 -10.72
CA GLU A 315 -26.91 5.80 -10.88
C GLU A 315 -27.38 6.41 -9.55
N GLN A 316 -27.38 5.64 -8.46
CA GLN A 316 -27.96 6.03 -7.18
C GLN A 316 -26.98 5.78 -6.03
N PRO A 317 -25.87 6.55 -5.93
CA PRO A 317 -24.85 6.37 -4.89
C PRO A 317 -25.39 6.48 -3.47
N GLU A 318 -26.31 7.43 -3.24
CA GLU A 318 -26.90 7.68 -1.92
C GLU A 318 -27.76 6.50 -1.43
N GLU A 319 -28.59 5.93 -2.33
CA GLU A 319 -29.42 4.77 -1.99
C GLU A 319 -28.55 3.52 -1.74
N THR A 320 -27.48 3.38 -2.52
CA THR A 320 -26.47 2.31 -2.32
C THR A 320 -25.79 2.45 -0.95
N ALA A 321 -25.40 3.66 -0.56
CA ALA A 321 -24.80 3.94 0.73
C ALA A 321 -25.77 3.70 1.90
N GLU A 322 -27.05 4.07 1.73
CA GLU A 322 -28.09 3.79 2.73
C GLU A 322 -28.34 2.30 2.89
N LEU A 323 -28.40 1.54 1.79
CA LEU A 323 -28.57 0.09 1.82
C LEU A 323 -27.39 -0.58 2.54
N LEU A 324 -26.14 -0.15 2.27
CA LEU A 324 -24.96 -0.64 2.98
C LEU A 324 -25.03 -0.35 4.48
N ALA A 325 -25.49 0.84 4.87
CA ALA A 325 -25.67 1.22 6.27
C ALA A 325 -26.79 0.42 6.96
N GLN A 326 -27.84 0.04 6.23
CA GLN A 326 -28.92 -0.84 6.75
C GLN A 326 -28.41 -2.26 7.00
N GLU A 327 -27.66 -2.83 6.05
CA GLU A 327 -27.07 -4.16 6.20
C GLU A 327 -26.05 -4.18 7.33
N LEU A 328 -25.23 -3.14 7.47
CA LEU A 328 -24.31 -2.98 8.58
C LEU A 328 -25.05 -3.04 9.94
N LYS A 329 -26.14 -2.28 10.09
CA LYS A 329 -26.97 -2.31 11.31
C LYS A 329 -27.62 -3.66 11.55
N TYR A 330 -28.06 -4.33 10.48
CA TYR A 330 -28.62 -5.66 10.57
C TYR A 330 -27.60 -6.65 11.15
N LEU A 331 -26.38 -6.66 10.60
CA LEU A 331 -25.30 -7.51 11.08
C LEU A 331 -24.84 -7.15 12.50
N GLN A 332 -24.81 -5.85 12.85
CA GLN A 332 -24.50 -5.41 14.22
C GLN A 332 -25.54 -5.92 15.23
N LYS A 333 -26.80 -5.97 14.86
CA LYS A 333 -27.90 -6.44 15.74
C LYS A 333 -27.95 -7.97 15.85
N ASN A 334 -27.73 -8.68 14.74
CA ASN A 334 -27.98 -10.12 14.65
C ASN A 334 -26.70 -10.97 14.73
N GLY A 335 -25.50 -10.34 14.67
CA GLY A 335 -24.21 -11.03 14.58
C GLY A 335 -23.88 -11.48 13.17
N LEU A 336 -22.66 -12.02 12.98
CA LEU A 336 -22.23 -12.56 11.71
C LEU A 336 -22.77 -13.97 11.49
N PRO A 337 -23.26 -14.32 10.27
CA PRO A 337 -23.69 -15.69 9.99
C PRO A 337 -22.51 -16.67 10.02
N GLN A 338 -22.60 -17.73 10.82
CA GLN A 338 -21.53 -18.72 10.98
C GLN A 338 -21.19 -19.44 9.67
N GLU A 339 -22.18 -19.69 8.82
CA GLU A 339 -21.99 -20.32 7.52
C GLU A 339 -21.19 -19.43 6.57
N ASP A 340 -21.52 -18.13 6.51
CA ASP A 340 -20.79 -17.15 5.71
C ASP A 340 -19.35 -16.99 6.20
N PHE A 341 -19.16 -16.87 7.50
CA PHE A 341 -17.81 -16.78 8.05
C PHE A 341 -16.96 -18.01 7.68
N SER A 342 -17.54 -19.21 7.72
CA SER A 342 -16.88 -20.46 7.35
C SER A 342 -16.59 -20.52 5.84
N ARG A 343 -17.52 -20.06 5.00
CA ARG A 343 -17.39 -20.00 3.54
C ARG A 343 -16.30 -18.99 3.14
N ILE A 344 -16.31 -17.79 3.73
CA ILE A 344 -15.31 -16.75 3.46
C ILE A 344 -13.91 -17.21 3.89
N ARG A 345 -13.79 -17.94 5.01
CA ARG A 345 -12.49 -18.54 5.41
C ARG A 345 -11.93 -19.43 4.29
N LYS A 346 -12.74 -20.28 3.69
CA LYS A 346 -12.31 -21.13 2.57
C LYS A 346 -11.91 -20.29 1.35
N LYS A 347 -12.68 -19.24 1.02
CA LYS A 347 -12.38 -18.28 -0.05
C LYS A 347 -11.02 -17.61 0.17
N MET A 348 -10.76 -17.09 1.37
CA MET A 348 -9.49 -16.44 1.73
C MET A 348 -8.31 -17.41 1.69
N LEU A 349 -8.49 -18.64 2.17
CA LEU A 349 -7.47 -19.70 2.05
C LEU A 349 -7.17 -20.02 0.60
N GLY A 350 -8.18 -20.14 -0.25
CA GLY A 350 -8.01 -20.37 -1.68
C GLY A 350 -7.26 -19.22 -2.38
N ARG A 351 -7.59 -17.96 -2.05
CA ARG A 351 -6.88 -16.77 -2.55
C ARG A 351 -5.42 -16.75 -2.08
N PHE A 352 -5.19 -17.09 -0.81
CA PHE A 352 -3.84 -17.18 -0.27
C PHE A 352 -3.00 -18.26 -0.98
N LEU A 353 -3.55 -19.45 -1.18
CA LEU A 353 -2.84 -20.54 -1.86
C LEU A 353 -2.50 -20.18 -3.32
N ARG A 354 -3.43 -19.58 -4.05
CA ARG A 354 -3.15 -19.10 -5.43
C ARG A 354 -2.01 -18.08 -5.50
N ARG A 355 -1.82 -17.26 -4.45
CA ARG A 355 -0.68 -16.35 -4.38
C ARG A 355 0.66 -17.08 -4.29
N MET A 356 0.67 -18.29 -3.73
CA MET A 356 1.87 -19.13 -3.66
C MET A 356 2.29 -19.74 -5.01
N ASP A 357 1.40 -19.74 -6.00
CA ASP A 357 1.61 -20.35 -7.31
C ASP A 357 2.34 -19.42 -8.31
N SER A 358 2.81 -18.26 -7.87
CA SER A 358 3.58 -17.30 -8.68
C SER A 358 4.64 -16.60 -7.84
N PRO A 359 5.91 -16.59 -8.27
CA PRO A 359 6.97 -15.86 -7.59
C PRO A 359 6.66 -14.37 -7.44
N VAL A 360 6.07 -13.75 -8.48
CA VAL A 360 5.68 -12.34 -8.46
C VAL A 360 4.56 -12.09 -7.43
N SER A 361 3.50 -12.89 -7.45
CA SER A 361 2.40 -12.74 -6.51
C SER A 361 2.84 -12.99 -5.06
N LEU A 362 3.75 -13.95 -4.86
CA LEU A 362 4.34 -14.24 -3.55
C LEU A 362 5.21 -13.08 -3.07
N CYS A 363 6.06 -12.52 -3.95
CA CYS A 363 6.89 -11.35 -3.63
C CYS A 363 6.03 -10.16 -3.23
N MET A 364 5.02 -9.80 -4.03
CA MET A 364 4.09 -8.71 -3.74
C MET A 364 3.35 -8.95 -2.42
N GLY A 365 2.95 -10.19 -2.13
CA GLY A 365 2.39 -10.55 -0.83
C GLY A 365 3.38 -10.36 0.32
N GLN A 366 4.63 -10.80 0.14
CA GLN A 366 5.66 -10.67 1.17
C GLN A 366 6.03 -9.20 1.43
N ILE A 367 5.94 -8.31 0.43
CA ILE A 367 6.10 -6.86 0.61
C ILE A 367 5.10 -6.36 1.67
N GLU A 368 3.82 -6.68 1.51
CA GLU A 368 2.78 -6.28 2.46
C GLU A 368 2.99 -6.89 3.86
N TRP A 369 3.42 -8.15 3.92
CA TRP A 369 3.65 -8.82 5.20
C TRP A 369 4.90 -8.32 5.90
N ALA A 370 5.94 -7.94 5.15
CA ALA A 370 7.17 -7.37 5.70
C ALA A 370 6.96 -6.01 6.39
N MET A 371 5.96 -5.21 5.95
CA MET A 371 5.56 -3.98 6.64
C MET A 371 5.09 -4.26 8.07
N MET A 372 4.50 -5.43 8.30
CA MET A 372 4.03 -5.92 9.60
C MET A 372 5.06 -6.83 10.30
N GLU A 373 6.24 -7.04 9.71
CA GLU A 373 7.27 -7.99 10.18
C GLU A 373 6.73 -9.43 10.26
N LYS A 374 5.89 -9.81 9.30
CA LYS A 374 5.22 -11.11 9.21
C LYS A 374 5.64 -11.87 7.96
N THR A 375 5.31 -13.16 7.97
CA THR A 375 5.60 -14.12 6.91
C THR A 375 4.32 -14.70 6.33
N ALA A 376 4.41 -15.37 5.19
CA ALA A 376 3.31 -16.15 4.63
C ALA A 376 2.73 -17.17 5.65
N ALA A 377 3.57 -17.76 6.48
CA ALA A 377 3.13 -18.72 7.51
C ALA A 377 2.28 -18.05 8.59
N ASP A 378 2.66 -16.84 9.03
CA ASP A 378 1.88 -16.06 10.00
C ASP A 378 0.50 -15.70 9.46
N VAL A 379 0.44 -15.29 8.19
CA VAL A 379 -0.82 -14.95 7.51
C VAL A 379 -1.71 -16.18 7.37
N LEU A 380 -1.15 -17.30 6.89
CA LEU A 380 -1.88 -18.57 6.78
C LEU A 380 -2.43 -19.03 8.14
N TYR A 381 -1.61 -18.96 9.17
CA TYR A 381 -2.02 -19.29 10.53
C TYR A 381 -3.17 -18.38 10.99
N CYS A 382 -3.04 -17.08 10.80
CA CYS A 382 -4.07 -16.11 11.17
C CYS A 382 -5.39 -16.39 10.43
N ILE A 383 -5.39 -16.62 9.11
CA ILE A 383 -6.60 -16.96 8.33
C ILE A 383 -7.25 -18.24 8.88
N LYS A 384 -6.46 -19.27 9.20
CA LYS A 384 -6.98 -20.55 9.70
C LYS A 384 -7.59 -20.46 11.10
N THR A 385 -7.00 -19.65 11.97
CA THR A 385 -7.30 -19.65 13.40
C THR A 385 -8.12 -18.46 13.89
N LEU A 386 -8.31 -17.42 13.06
CA LEU A 386 -9.06 -16.23 13.45
C LEU A 386 -10.46 -16.61 13.97
N PRO A 387 -10.81 -16.30 15.24
CA PRO A 387 -12.15 -16.56 15.75
C PRO A 387 -13.15 -15.55 15.16
N MET A 388 -14.40 -15.97 14.93
CA MET A 388 -15.47 -15.10 14.43
C MET A 388 -15.67 -13.89 15.35
N ALA A 389 -15.56 -14.08 16.67
CA ALA A 389 -15.65 -13.01 17.67
C ALA A 389 -14.68 -11.84 17.42
N ALA A 390 -13.53 -12.06 16.74
CA ALA A 390 -12.62 -10.97 16.39
C ALA A 390 -13.21 -10.07 15.30
N ALA A 391 -13.89 -10.63 14.31
CA ALA A 391 -14.59 -9.87 13.27
C ALA A 391 -15.85 -9.19 13.83
N GLU A 392 -16.59 -9.87 14.69
CA GLU A 392 -17.77 -9.30 15.39
C GLU A 392 -17.39 -8.12 16.27
N LYS A 393 -16.27 -8.20 16.97
CA LYS A 393 -15.76 -7.06 17.77
C LYS A 393 -15.44 -5.85 16.89
N LEU A 394 -14.88 -6.04 15.72
CA LEU A 394 -14.64 -4.95 14.76
C LEU A 394 -15.94 -4.39 14.22
N LEU A 395 -16.90 -5.26 13.88
CA LEU A 395 -18.23 -4.85 13.45
C LEU A 395 -18.93 -3.94 14.46
N GLN A 396 -18.85 -4.27 15.75
CA GLN A 396 -19.51 -3.51 16.81
C GLN A 396 -18.80 -2.19 17.14
N ASN A 397 -17.46 -2.17 17.09
CA ASN A 397 -16.68 -1.05 17.63
C ASN A 397 -16.12 -0.11 16.56
N ALA A 398 -15.96 -0.57 15.32
CA ALA A 398 -15.30 0.21 14.29
C ALA A 398 -16.31 0.91 13.37
N PHE A 399 -17.36 0.22 12.94
CA PHE A 399 -18.34 0.79 12.02
C PHE A 399 -19.39 1.64 12.74
N CYS A 400 -19.36 2.94 12.49
CA CYS A 400 -20.32 3.90 13.03
C CYS A 400 -20.86 4.77 11.90
N LYS A 401 -22.18 5.02 11.89
CA LYS A 401 -22.77 5.93 10.89
C LYS A 401 -22.20 7.35 10.96
N ASP A 402 -21.70 7.77 12.12
CA ASP A 402 -21.12 9.10 12.28
C ASP A 402 -19.73 9.25 11.65
N THR A 403 -19.04 8.13 11.36
CA THR A 403 -17.75 8.10 10.67
C THR A 403 -17.86 7.68 9.21
N MET A 404 -19.09 7.49 8.71
CA MET A 404 -19.39 7.15 7.32
C MET A 404 -19.42 8.42 6.46
N ILE A 405 -18.79 8.35 5.31
CA ILE A 405 -18.84 9.39 4.28
C ILE A 405 -19.25 8.82 2.93
N LEU A 406 -19.76 9.66 2.06
CA LEU A 406 -20.02 9.38 0.65
C LEU A 406 -19.39 10.45 -0.21
N SER A 407 -18.43 10.06 -1.03
CA SER A 407 -17.81 10.88 -2.07
C SER A 407 -18.34 10.44 -3.42
N VAL A 408 -18.73 11.39 -4.28
CA VAL A 408 -19.34 11.12 -5.59
C VAL A 408 -18.66 11.98 -6.66
N VAL A 409 -18.48 11.41 -7.85
CA VAL A 409 -18.07 12.12 -9.07
C VAL A 409 -19.08 11.76 -10.16
N LYS A 410 -19.65 12.77 -10.83
CA LYS A 410 -20.69 12.63 -11.87
C LYS A 410 -20.22 13.14 -13.23
#